data_a41a6f35f21c9081c419128ab0d17042
#
_entry.id   a41a6f35f21c9081c419128ab0d17042
#
_cell.length_a   1.000
_cell.length_b   1.000
_cell.length_c   1.000
_cell.angle_alpha   90.00
_cell.angle_beta   90.00
_cell.angle_gamma   90.00
#
_symmetry.space_group_name_H-M   'P 1'
#
loop_
_entity.id
_entity.type
_entity.pdbx_description
1 polymer ?
#
loop_
_entity_poly.entity_id
_entity_poly.type
_entity_poly.pdbx_seq_one_letter_code
_entity_poly.pdbx_strand_id
1 'polypeptide(L)'
;MLKALCQSLCLSLPLAASAQAASVVFLNPGYSNETFWVSYSRFMQAAAQDLGMELRVEYMERRPERALTQARKVLSSAHRPDYLVLVNEQYVAPEIIRLSHDRGVKLFLVNNGLTPGQAELIERAPEKYAPVLGTLVNNDEQAGYQMLKELIALRTRPGITQPIELLAFSGIKTTPAAQLREKGMRRALVEHPEVRLRQLVYGGWEEQRAYQQAQQLLKRYPRIDLVWSANDEMAFGAMQAFVEAGRTPGRDVLFSAVNSSPQALQDRIDGRISVLMGGHFSLGGWAMVLLHDDALNLPIDRDGKRNHQVPVLQLIDPARA
;
A
#
# COMPACT_ATOMS: atom_id res chain seq x y z
N MET A 1 -37.09 -4.70 75.93
CA MET A 1 -37.44 -3.97 74.70
C MET A 1 -36.19 -3.76 73.91
N LEU A 2 -35.85 -4.66 72.97
CA LEU A 2 -34.68 -4.54 72.06
C LEU A 2 -35.15 -3.94 70.74
N LYS A 3 -34.64 -2.75 70.38
CA LYS A 3 -34.84 -2.18 69.06
C LYS A 3 -33.75 -2.67 68.13
N ALA A 4 -34.11 -3.50 67.16
CA ALA A 4 -33.24 -3.89 66.08
C ALA A 4 -33.11 -2.76 65.06
N LEU A 5 -31.89 -2.30 64.82
CA LEU A 5 -31.53 -1.30 63.80
C LEU A 5 -31.16 -2.07 62.53
N CYS A 6 -32.05 -2.13 61.50
CA CYS A 6 -31.72 -2.62 60.17
C CYS A 6 -30.94 -1.52 59.42
N GLN A 7 -29.64 -1.67 59.28
CA GLN A 7 -28.84 -0.89 58.36
C GLN A 7 -28.95 -1.48 56.96
N SER A 8 -29.70 -0.79 56.05
CA SER A 8 -29.75 -1.12 54.63
C SER A 8 -28.42 -0.71 53.97
N LEU A 9 -27.59 -1.71 53.63
CA LEU A 9 -26.38 -1.49 52.86
C LEU A 9 -26.77 -1.36 51.38
N CYS A 10 -26.87 -0.14 50.85
CA CYS A 10 -26.99 0.10 49.42
C CYS A 10 -25.69 -0.23 48.75
N LEU A 11 -25.57 -1.40 48.14
CA LEU A 11 -24.49 -1.72 47.18
C LEU A 11 -24.73 -0.89 45.89
N SER A 12 -24.03 0.23 45.76
CA SER A 12 -23.91 0.93 44.50
C SER A 12 -22.96 0.12 43.60
N LEU A 13 -23.53 -0.72 42.70
CA LEU A 13 -22.77 -1.27 41.59
C LEU A 13 -22.31 -0.11 40.69
N PRO A 14 -21.02 0.03 40.40
CA PRO A 14 -20.59 0.96 39.39
C PRO A 14 -21.19 0.51 38.07
N LEU A 15 -22.01 1.35 37.42
CA LEU A 15 -22.33 1.20 36.02
C LEU A 15 -20.98 1.29 35.27
N ALA A 16 -20.46 0.16 34.84
CA ALA A 16 -19.41 0.14 33.85
C ALA A 16 -19.99 0.81 32.61
N ALA A 17 -19.66 2.08 32.38
CA ALA A 17 -19.91 2.71 31.10
C ALA A 17 -19.21 1.85 30.06
N SER A 18 -19.98 1.13 29.24
CA SER A 18 -19.41 0.42 28.09
C SER A 18 -18.75 1.50 27.22
N ALA A 19 -17.43 1.52 27.23
CA ALA A 19 -16.69 2.39 26.30
C ALA A 19 -17.19 2.00 24.90
N GLN A 20 -17.80 2.96 24.21
CA GLN A 20 -18.26 2.73 22.85
C GLN A 20 -17.03 2.37 21.99
N ALA A 21 -17.12 1.26 21.24
CA ALA A 21 -16.05 0.84 20.38
C ALA A 21 -15.69 1.96 19.39
N ALA A 22 -14.42 2.26 19.27
CA ALA A 22 -13.96 3.26 18.31
C ALA A 22 -14.29 2.82 16.88
N SER A 23 -14.85 3.74 16.10
CA SER A 23 -15.37 3.48 14.76
C SER A 23 -14.45 4.02 13.68
N VAL A 24 -14.16 3.18 12.67
CA VAL A 24 -13.23 3.46 11.57
C VAL A 24 -13.92 3.24 10.23
N VAL A 25 -13.77 4.19 9.33
CA VAL A 25 -14.09 4.00 7.91
C VAL A 25 -12.81 4.02 7.11
N PHE A 26 -12.55 2.97 6.34
CA PHE A 26 -11.43 2.88 5.42
C PHE A 26 -11.90 3.07 3.97
N LEU A 27 -11.42 4.14 3.33
CA LEU A 27 -11.60 4.38 1.89
C LEU A 27 -10.49 3.63 1.14
N ASN A 28 -10.77 2.37 0.82
CA ASN A 28 -9.84 1.50 0.11
C ASN A 28 -9.81 1.87 -1.38
N PRO A 29 -8.66 2.25 -1.97
CA PRO A 29 -8.60 2.74 -3.34
C PRO A 29 -8.78 1.66 -4.42
N GLY A 30 -8.58 0.38 -4.08
CA GLY A 30 -8.58 -0.75 -5.01
C GLY A 30 -9.96 -1.16 -5.50
N TYR A 31 -9.95 -2.14 -6.41
CA TYR A 31 -11.16 -2.86 -6.77
C TYR A 31 -11.55 -3.83 -5.64
N SER A 32 -12.85 -4.08 -5.50
CA SER A 32 -13.38 -4.99 -4.47
C SER A 32 -12.97 -6.46 -4.66
N ASN A 33 -12.41 -6.80 -5.83
CA ASN A 33 -11.82 -8.10 -6.17
C ASN A 33 -10.30 -8.07 -6.38
N GLU A 34 -9.63 -6.95 -6.13
CA GLU A 34 -8.19 -6.82 -6.28
C GLU A 34 -7.46 -7.51 -5.12
N THR A 35 -6.69 -8.54 -5.42
CA THR A 35 -6.07 -9.46 -4.44
C THR A 35 -5.33 -8.73 -3.32
N PHE A 36 -4.50 -7.75 -3.67
CA PHE A 36 -3.74 -6.97 -2.68
C PHE A 36 -4.66 -6.20 -1.72
N TRP A 37 -5.63 -5.44 -2.26
CA TRP A 37 -6.50 -4.60 -1.46
C TRP A 37 -7.53 -5.38 -0.66
N VAL A 38 -7.94 -6.55 -1.14
CA VAL A 38 -8.76 -7.51 -0.38
C VAL A 38 -7.97 -8.08 0.79
N SER A 39 -6.72 -8.49 0.58
CA SER A 39 -5.83 -9.01 1.65
C SER A 39 -5.54 -7.94 2.69
N TYR A 40 -5.25 -6.70 2.25
CA TYR A 40 -5.06 -5.53 3.11
C TYR A 40 -6.27 -5.30 4.04
N SER A 41 -7.47 -5.27 3.46
CA SER A 41 -8.72 -5.06 4.20
C SER A 41 -9.04 -6.20 5.16
N ARG A 42 -8.78 -7.46 4.77
CA ARG A 42 -8.98 -8.63 5.64
C ARG A 42 -8.06 -8.59 6.85
N PHE A 43 -6.80 -8.25 6.66
CA PHE A 43 -5.84 -8.11 7.75
C PHE A 43 -6.22 -6.96 8.68
N MET A 44 -6.64 -5.82 8.12
CA MET A 44 -7.16 -4.68 8.87
C MET A 44 -8.42 -5.05 9.67
N GLN A 45 -9.34 -5.84 9.08
CA GLN A 45 -10.56 -6.29 9.73
C GLN A 45 -10.28 -7.26 10.90
N ALA A 46 -9.33 -8.17 10.73
CA ALA A 46 -8.92 -9.08 11.81
C ALA A 46 -8.35 -8.28 13.00
N ALA A 47 -7.45 -7.33 12.74
CA ALA A 47 -6.91 -6.46 13.77
C ALA A 47 -7.99 -5.61 14.46
N ALA A 48 -8.97 -5.09 13.70
CA ALA A 48 -10.10 -4.35 14.27
C ALA A 48 -10.91 -5.22 15.23
N GLN A 49 -11.19 -6.47 14.87
CA GLN A 49 -11.92 -7.42 15.71
C GLN A 49 -11.17 -7.74 17.01
N ASP A 50 -9.85 -8.00 16.91
CA ASP A 50 -9.01 -8.31 18.08
C ASP A 50 -8.90 -7.12 19.05
N LEU A 51 -8.95 -5.88 18.52
CA LEU A 51 -8.87 -4.64 19.28
C LEU A 51 -10.26 -4.11 19.75
N GLY A 52 -11.36 -4.80 19.43
CA GLY A 52 -12.70 -4.37 19.77
C GLY A 52 -13.13 -3.06 19.09
N MET A 53 -12.62 -2.79 17.89
CA MET A 53 -12.95 -1.61 17.08
C MET A 53 -13.96 -1.95 15.97
N GLU A 54 -14.77 -0.97 15.58
CA GLU A 54 -15.65 -1.11 14.42
C GLU A 54 -14.94 -0.64 13.15
N LEU A 55 -14.81 -1.52 12.14
CA LEU A 55 -14.24 -1.17 10.84
C LEU A 55 -15.25 -1.36 9.72
N ARG A 56 -15.46 -0.32 8.93
CA ARG A 56 -16.18 -0.37 7.65
C ARG A 56 -15.23 -0.06 6.50
N VAL A 57 -15.14 -0.97 5.54
CA VAL A 57 -14.32 -0.83 4.34
C VAL A 57 -15.20 -0.45 3.16
N GLU A 58 -14.81 0.60 2.43
CA GLU A 58 -15.49 1.10 1.24
C GLU A 58 -14.50 1.08 0.07
N TYR A 59 -14.78 0.31 -0.98
CA TYR A 59 -13.90 0.20 -2.15
C TYR A 59 -14.18 1.29 -3.17
N MET A 60 -13.14 2.00 -3.58
CA MET A 60 -13.23 3.16 -4.48
C MET A 60 -13.06 2.79 -5.96
N GLU A 61 -12.77 1.52 -6.26
CA GLU A 61 -12.68 0.98 -7.62
C GLU A 61 -11.72 1.79 -8.50
N ARG A 62 -10.57 2.16 -7.96
CA ARG A 62 -9.52 2.96 -8.62
C ARG A 62 -9.99 4.33 -9.15
N ARG A 63 -11.11 4.87 -8.62
CA ARG A 63 -11.75 6.10 -9.07
C ARG A 63 -11.66 7.21 -8.03
N PRO A 64 -10.81 8.22 -8.20
CA PRO A 64 -10.64 9.34 -7.24
C PRO A 64 -11.95 10.09 -6.97
N GLU A 65 -12.78 10.28 -7.98
CA GLU A 65 -14.08 10.94 -7.83
C GLU A 65 -15.05 10.17 -6.93
N ARG A 66 -14.95 8.82 -6.92
CA ARG A 66 -15.72 7.97 -6.00
C ARG A 66 -15.21 8.15 -4.57
N ALA A 67 -13.89 8.25 -4.38
CA ALA A 67 -13.30 8.51 -3.07
C ALA A 67 -13.79 9.85 -2.50
N LEU A 68 -13.82 10.90 -3.31
CA LEU A 68 -14.34 12.22 -2.90
C LEU A 68 -15.83 12.18 -2.57
N THR A 69 -16.62 11.49 -3.38
CA THR A 69 -18.07 11.35 -3.16
C THR A 69 -18.36 10.59 -1.88
N GLN A 70 -17.63 9.48 -1.65
CA GLN A 70 -17.79 8.67 -0.45
C GLN A 70 -17.30 9.40 0.80
N ALA A 71 -16.18 10.14 0.70
CA ALA A 71 -15.71 10.99 1.79
C ALA A 71 -16.77 12.03 2.17
N ARG A 72 -17.38 12.74 1.21
CA ARG A 72 -18.48 13.68 1.49
C ARG A 72 -19.64 13.01 2.20
N LYS A 73 -20.07 11.82 1.73
CA LYS A 73 -21.16 11.06 2.34
C LYS A 73 -20.86 10.69 3.79
N VAL A 74 -19.65 10.17 4.08
CA VAL A 74 -19.21 9.82 5.44
C VAL A 74 -19.18 11.06 6.34
N LEU A 75 -18.57 12.15 5.87
CA LEU A 75 -18.38 13.38 6.64
C LEU A 75 -19.67 14.20 6.86
N SER A 76 -20.69 14.00 6.03
CA SER A 76 -22.01 14.64 6.20
C SER A 76 -23.03 13.76 6.94
N SER A 77 -22.66 12.52 7.31
CA SER A 77 -23.53 11.62 8.04
C SER A 77 -23.83 12.14 9.46
N ALA A 78 -25.05 11.85 9.97
CA ALA A 78 -25.38 12.09 11.37
C ALA A 78 -24.55 11.21 12.32
N HIS A 79 -24.13 10.03 11.85
CA HIS A 79 -23.26 9.10 12.58
C HIS A 79 -21.90 9.04 11.87
N ARG A 80 -21.07 10.05 12.13
CA ARG A 80 -19.70 10.09 11.62
C ARG A 80 -18.83 9.11 12.39
N PRO A 81 -17.84 8.46 11.72
CA PRO A 81 -16.85 7.64 12.41
C PRO A 81 -15.90 8.52 13.23
N ASP A 82 -15.22 7.90 14.20
CA ASP A 82 -14.13 8.56 14.93
C ASP A 82 -12.92 8.77 14.02
N TYR A 83 -12.66 7.82 13.12
CA TYR A 83 -11.52 7.84 12.22
C TYR A 83 -11.93 7.61 10.77
N LEU A 84 -11.35 8.40 9.86
CA LEU A 84 -11.38 8.19 8.43
C LEU A 84 -9.96 7.85 7.94
N VAL A 85 -9.77 6.60 7.52
CA VAL A 85 -8.52 6.11 6.98
C VAL A 85 -8.58 6.19 5.46
N LEU A 86 -7.53 6.72 4.85
CA LEU A 86 -7.47 6.89 3.40
C LEU A 86 -6.07 6.62 2.85
N VAL A 87 -6.01 6.32 1.56
CA VAL A 87 -4.80 6.19 0.78
C VAL A 87 -4.73 7.38 -0.18
N ASN A 88 -3.58 8.03 -0.28
CA ASN A 88 -3.39 9.12 -1.25
C ASN A 88 -3.21 8.58 -2.67
N GLU A 89 -4.21 7.84 -3.14
CA GLU A 89 -4.25 7.32 -4.50
C GLU A 89 -4.59 8.45 -5.48
N GLN A 90 -3.81 8.57 -6.55
CA GLN A 90 -4.02 9.61 -7.57
C GLN A 90 -4.18 11.03 -7.00
N TYR A 91 -3.44 11.33 -5.91
CA TYR A 91 -3.41 12.64 -5.26
C TYR A 91 -4.71 13.13 -4.62
N VAL A 92 -5.61 12.21 -4.26
CA VAL A 92 -6.96 12.55 -3.74
C VAL A 92 -6.93 13.11 -2.31
N ALA A 93 -5.87 12.85 -1.53
CA ALA A 93 -5.85 13.14 -0.10
C ALA A 93 -6.04 14.62 0.26
N PRO A 94 -5.41 15.61 -0.38
CA PRO A 94 -5.60 17.02 0.00
C PRO A 94 -7.05 17.47 -0.03
N GLU A 95 -7.82 17.04 -1.03
CA GLU A 95 -9.23 17.40 -1.12
C GLU A 95 -10.06 16.73 -0.02
N ILE A 96 -9.78 15.46 0.32
CA ILE A 96 -10.46 14.78 1.43
C ILE A 96 -10.11 15.46 2.75
N ILE A 97 -8.84 15.84 2.97
CA ILE A 97 -8.40 16.58 4.16
C ILE A 97 -9.13 17.91 4.25
N ARG A 98 -9.29 18.64 3.15
CA ARG A 98 -10.06 19.89 3.08
C ARG A 98 -11.54 19.67 3.42
N LEU A 99 -12.17 18.63 2.88
CA LEU A 99 -13.56 18.26 3.17
C LEU A 99 -13.79 17.89 4.63
N SER A 100 -12.76 17.41 5.31
CA SER A 100 -12.82 16.98 6.71
C SER A 100 -12.63 18.11 7.72
N HIS A 101 -12.32 19.32 7.26
CA HIS A 101 -12.17 20.48 8.13
C HIS A 101 -13.45 20.70 8.95
N ASP A 102 -13.31 20.92 10.24
CA ASP A 102 -14.40 21.14 11.22
C ASP A 102 -15.48 20.02 11.29
N ARG A 103 -15.14 18.79 10.86
CA ARG A 103 -16.08 17.66 10.92
C ARG A 103 -15.95 16.80 12.17
N GLY A 104 -14.91 17.00 12.97
CA GLY A 104 -14.66 16.23 14.19
C GLY A 104 -14.23 14.77 13.95
N VAL A 105 -13.83 14.42 12.71
CA VAL A 105 -13.33 13.10 12.31
C VAL A 105 -11.80 13.16 12.23
N LYS A 106 -11.11 12.25 12.88
CA LYS A 106 -9.64 12.13 12.81
C LYS A 106 -9.21 11.44 11.51
N LEU A 107 -8.26 12.02 10.80
CA LEU A 107 -7.76 11.50 9.53
C LEU A 107 -6.45 10.76 9.71
N PHE A 108 -6.32 9.58 9.08
CA PHE A 108 -5.09 8.82 9.07
C PHE A 108 -4.78 8.31 7.65
N LEU A 109 -3.56 8.54 7.17
CA LEU A 109 -3.13 8.10 5.85
C LEU A 109 -2.35 6.80 5.96
N VAL A 110 -2.65 5.86 5.07
CA VAL A 110 -1.94 4.58 5.01
C VAL A 110 -1.43 4.30 3.60
N ASN A 111 -0.37 3.50 3.49
CA ASN A 111 0.22 3.01 2.25
C ASN A 111 0.83 4.14 1.36
N ASN A 112 0.05 5.14 0.99
CA ASN A 112 0.49 6.33 0.26
C ASN A 112 0.27 7.59 1.10
N GLY A 113 1.34 8.27 1.49
CA GLY A 113 1.29 9.56 2.17
C GLY A 113 1.16 10.75 1.20
N LEU A 114 1.17 11.94 1.75
CA LEU A 114 1.24 13.17 0.96
C LEU A 114 2.59 13.27 0.24
N THR A 115 2.57 13.78 -0.99
CA THR A 115 3.81 14.22 -1.64
C THR A 115 4.33 15.50 -0.97
N PRO A 116 5.63 15.83 -1.10
CA PRO A 116 6.17 17.07 -0.54
C PRO A 116 5.39 18.32 -0.95
N GLY A 117 5.00 18.44 -2.23
CA GLY A 117 4.21 19.57 -2.70
C GLY A 117 2.78 19.63 -2.13
N GLN A 118 2.17 18.48 -1.84
CA GLN A 118 0.88 18.41 -1.17
C GLN A 118 0.98 18.80 0.31
N ALA A 119 2.03 18.34 1.00
CA ALA A 119 2.29 18.74 2.38
C ALA A 119 2.50 20.25 2.47
N GLU A 120 3.33 20.82 1.62
CA GLU A 120 3.56 22.27 1.54
C GLU A 120 2.27 23.06 1.25
N LEU A 121 1.41 22.55 0.36
CA LEU A 121 0.11 23.18 0.07
C LEU A 121 -0.76 23.27 1.33
N ILE A 122 -0.81 22.21 2.12
CA ILE A 122 -1.60 22.13 3.35
C ILE A 122 -0.99 23.04 4.44
N GLU A 123 0.32 23.03 4.59
CA GLU A 123 1.05 23.86 5.57
C GLU A 123 0.90 25.37 5.32
N ARG A 124 0.74 25.78 4.05
CA ARG A 124 0.53 27.19 3.68
C ARG A 124 -0.86 27.74 3.99
N ALA A 125 -1.84 26.87 4.21
CA ALA A 125 -3.23 27.29 4.46
C ALA A 125 -3.91 26.36 5.50
N PRO A 126 -3.33 26.24 6.71
CA PRO A 126 -3.78 25.28 7.72
C PRO A 126 -5.25 25.50 8.13
N GLU A 127 -5.76 26.73 7.99
CA GLU A 127 -7.15 27.09 8.30
C GLU A 127 -8.17 26.45 7.33
N LYS A 128 -7.72 25.86 6.22
CA LYS A 128 -8.58 25.22 5.20
C LYS A 128 -8.58 23.70 5.28
N TYR A 129 -7.69 23.14 6.07
CA TYR A 129 -7.44 21.70 6.10
C TYR A 129 -7.60 21.14 7.51
N ALA A 130 -8.23 19.96 7.63
CA ALA A 130 -8.28 19.24 8.89
C ALA A 130 -6.87 18.78 9.30
N PRO A 131 -6.55 18.74 10.59
CA PRO A 131 -5.31 18.14 11.04
C PRO A 131 -5.30 16.65 10.71
N VAL A 132 -4.19 16.16 10.13
CA VAL A 132 -3.96 14.74 9.91
C VAL A 132 -3.33 14.15 11.18
N LEU A 133 -3.97 13.12 11.74
CA LEU A 133 -3.50 12.44 12.95
C LEU A 133 -2.11 11.85 12.75
N GLY A 134 -1.87 11.25 11.58
CA GLY A 134 -0.58 10.67 11.21
C GLY A 134 -0.61 9.93 9.88
N THR A 135 0.55 9.39 9.50
CA THR A 135 0.70 8.55 8.31
C THR A 135 1.46 7.27 8.64
N LEU A 136 1.14 6.19 7.95
CA LEU A 136 1.85 4.91 8.02
C LEU A 136 2.10 4.40 6.60
N VAL A 137 3.33 4.49 6.13
CA VAL A 137 3.71 4.21 4.74
C VAL A 137 4.85 3.19 4.63
N ASN A 138 4.96 2.59 3.46
CA ASN A 138 6.00 1.61 3.13
C ASN A 138 7.34 2.27 2.80
N ASN A 139 8.37 1.42 2.71
CA ASN A 139 9.69 1.72 2.16
C ASN A 139 9.74 1.54 0.62
N ASP A 140 8.79 2.11 -0.12
CA ASP A 140 8.60 1.88 -1.55
C ASP A 140 9.83 2.22 -2.42
N GLU A 141 10.53 3.33 -2.12
CA GLU A 141 11.75 3.70 -2.86
C GLU A 141 12.86 2.66 -2.66
N GLN A 142 13.05 2.20 -1.43
CA GLN A 142 14.03 1.18 -1.15
C GLN A 142 13.66 -0.16 -1.80
N ALA A 143 12.38 -0.52 -1.82
CA ALA A 143 11.90 -1.73 -2.48
C ALA A 143 12.16 -1.68 -3.99
N GLY A 144 11.81 -0.59 -4.67
CA GLY A 144 12.06 -0.42 -6.10
C GLY A 144 13.54 -0.48 -6.47
N TYR A 145 14.41 0.08 -5.61
CA TYR A 145 15.86 -0.01 -5.75
C TYR A 145 16.35 -1.44 -5.60
N GLN A 146 15.95 -2.12 -4.51
CA GLN A 146 16.41 -3.46 -4.20
C GLN A 146 15.96 -4.48 -5.25
N MET A 147 14.74 -4.36 -5.77
CA MET A 147 14.25 -5.23 -6.85
C MET A 147 15.16 -5.24 -8.07
N LEU A 148 15.58 -4.06 -8.53
CA LEU A 148 16.46 -4.00 -9.70
C LEU A 148 17.88 -4.47 -9.37
N LYS A 149 18.42 -4.14 -8.20
CA LYS A 149 19.74 -4.61 -7.75
C LYS A 149 19.81 -6.14 -7.73
N GLU A 150 18.79 -6.80 -7.15
CA GLU A 150 18.72 -8.26 -7.10
C GLU A 150 18.59 -8.90 -8.50
N LEU A 151 17.76 -8.32 -9.39
CA LEU A 151 17.67 -8.79 -10.79
C LEU A 151 19.02 -8.72 -11.49
N ILE A 152 19.74 -7.61 -11.33
CA ILE A 152 21.07 -7.42 -11.92
C ILE A 152 22.06 -8.45 -11.36
N ALA A 153 22.08 -8.63 -10.04
CA ALA A 153 22.97 -9.60 -9.39
C ALA A 153 22.72 -11.02 -9.90
N LEU A 154 21.47 -11.41 -10.09
CA LEU A 154 21.10 -12.73 -10.64
C LEU A 154 21.48 -12.89 -12.12
N ARG A 155 21.46 -11.79 -12.89
CA ARG A 155 21.78 -11.82 -14.33
C ARG A 155 23.26 -11.71 -14.63
N THR A 156 24.01 -10.99 -13.81
CA THR A 156 25.43 -10.72 -14.02
C THR A 156 26.25 -12.00 -13.84
N ARG A 157 26.98 -12.39 -14.90
CA ARG A 157 27.90 -13.52 -14.90
C ARG A 157 29.24 -13.08 -15.49
N PRO A 158 30.38 -13.66 -15.05
CA PRO A 158 31.67 -13.39 -15.69
C PRO A 158 31.61 -13.66 -17.19
N GLY A 159 32.14 -12.72 -18.00
CA GLY A 159 32.17 -12.83 -19.46
C GLY A 159 30.96 -12.26 -20.21
N ILE A 160 29.96 -11.70 -19.54
CA ILE A 160 28.90 -10.95 -20.22
C ILE A 160 29.45 -9.57 -20.60
N THR A 161 29.61 -9.34 -21.91
CA THR A 161 30.11 -8.06 -22.49
C THR A 161 29.01 -7.23 -23.13
N GLN A 162 27.81 -7.80 -23.33
CA GLN A 162 26.68 -7.08 -23.92
C GLN A 162 25.84 -6.37 -22.85
N PRO A 163 25.27 -5.19 -23.17
CA PRO A 163 24.34 -4.52 -22.27
C PRO A 163 23.17 -5.41 -21.87
N ILE A 164 22.79 -5.34 -20.61
CA ILE A 164 21.62 -6.01 -20.06
C ILE A 164 20.38 -5.18 -20.41
N GLU A 165 19.42 -5.76 -21.10
CA GLU A 165 18.25 -5.07 -21.63
C GLU A 165 17.07 -5.18 -20.65
N LEU A 166 16.54 -4.04 -20.21
CA LEU A 166 15.48 -3.92 -19.19
C LEU A 166 14.19 -3.32 -19.76
N LEU A 167 13.06 -3.92 -19.45
CA LEU A 167 11.74 -3.29 -19.51
C LEU A 167 11.22 -3.02 -18.09
N ALA A 168 10.45 -1.93 -17.92
CA ALA A 168 9.85 -1.58 -16.66
C ALA A 168 8.33 -1.32 -16.82
N PHE A 169 7.55 -1.95 -15.92
CA PHE A 169 6.10 -1.76 -15.80
C PHE A 169 5.79 -1.08 -14.48
N SER A 170 5.38 0.19 -14.55
CA SER A 170 5.00 0.98 -13.39
C SER A 170 3.49 1.07 -13.25
N GLY A 171 3.01 1.43 -12.04
CA GLY A 171 1.60 1.55 -11.74
C GLY A 171 0.93 2.79 -12.37
N ILE A 172 -0.05 3.37 -11.67
CA ILE A 172 -0.66 4.64 -12.09
C ILE A 172 0.34 5.77 -11.81
N LYS A 173 0.64 6.59 -12.82
CA LYS A 173 1.68 7.62 -12.77
C LYS A 173 1.54 8.62 -11.62
N THR A 174 0.32 8.89 -11.18
CA THR A 174 -0.01 9.83 -10.09
C THR A 174 -0.16 9.15 -8.73
N THR A 175 0.22 7.87 -8.60
CA THR A 175 0.24 7.17 -7.31
C THR A 175 1.62 7.31 -6.67
N PRO A 176 1.73 7.80 -5.41
CA PRO A 176 3.02 7.95 -4.72
C PRO A 176 3.86 6.67 -4.66
N ALA A 177 3.26 5.50 -4.39
CA ALA A 177 3.97 4.22 -4.39
C ALA A 177 4.63 3.92 -5.75
N ALA A 178 3.91 4.16 -6.88
CA ALA A 178 4.48 3.96 -8.21
C ALA A 178 5.68 4.88 -8.45
N GLN A 179 5.56 6.14 -8.06
CA GLN A 179 6.64 7.14 -8.21
C GLN A 179 7.86 6.79 -7.36
N LEU A 180 7.65 6.37 -6.10
CA LEU A 180 8.73 6.01 -5.19
C LEU A 180 9.44 4.74 -5.65
N ARG A 181 8.70 3.68 -6.05
CA ARG A 181 9.30 2.46 -6.61
C ARG A 181 10.09 2.76 -7.87
N GLU A 182 9.55 3.59 -8.79
CA GLU A 182 10.26 4.03 -9.98
C GLU A 182 11.52 4.82 -9.64
N LYS A 183 11.46 5.75 -8.67
CA LYS A 183 12.62 6.51 -8.18
C LYS A 183 13.72 5.58 -7.67
N GLY A 184 13.35 4.55 -6.91
CA GLY A 184 14.26 3.52 -6.43
C GLY A 184 14.92 2.74 -7.57
N MET A 185 14.13 2.28 -8.54
CA MET A 185 14.64 1.60 -9.75
C MET A 185 15.63 2.50 -10.51
N ARG A 186 15.30 3.78 -10.71
CA ARG A 186 16.19 4.72 -11.42
C ARG A 186 17.49 4.96 -10.66
N ARG A 187 17.46 5.00 -9.34
CA ARG A 187 18.67 5.08 -8.50
C ARG A 187 19.58 3.88 -8.74
N ALA A 188 19.04 2.66 -8.80
CA ALA A 188 19.81 1.47 -9.12
C ALA A 188 20.41 1.52 -10.54
N LEU A 189 19.68 2.07 -11.54
CA LEU A 189 20.20 2.24 -12.91
C LEU A 189 21.40 3.18 -12.99
N VAL A 190 21.45 4.21 -12.14
CA VAL A 190 22.63 5.12 -12.11
C VAL A 190 23.89 4.39 -11.64
N GLU A 191 23.75 3.39 -10.76
CA GLU A 191 24.87 2.57 -10.26
C GLU A 191 25.27 1.46 -11.23
N HIS A 192 24.43 1.14 -12.24
CA HIS A 192 24.58 0.01 -13.15
C HIS A 192 24.51 0.45 -14.62
N PRO A 193 25.54 1.13 -15.13
CA PRO A 193 25.57 1.65 -16.52
C PRO A 193 25.54 0.54 -17.58
N GLU A 194 25.84 -0.70 -17.21
CA GLU A 194 25.71 -1.88 -18.08
C GLU A 194 24.24 -2.26 -18.36
N VAL A 195 23.28 -1.74 -17.56
CA VAL A 195 21.84 -1.99 -17.74
C VAL A 195 21.21 -0.88 -18.57
N ARG A 196 20.57 -1.26 -19.66
CA ARG A 196 19.87 -0.34 -20.55
C ARG A 196 18.35 -0.45 -20.37
N LEU A 197 17.72 0.55 -19.77
CA LEU A 197 16.27 0.68 -19.75
C LEU A 197 15.76 1.01 -21.17
N ARG A 198 15.14 0.03 -21.83
CA ARG A 198 14.58 0.20 -23.18
C ARG A 198 13.31 1.02 -23.16
N GLN A 199 12.42 0.71 -22.24
CA GLN A 199 11.19 1.48 -22.04
C GLN A 199 10.61 1.23 -20.66
N LEU A 200 10.02 2.28 -20.08
CA LEU A 200 9.11 2.21 -18.94
C LEU A 200 7.70 2.52 -19.44
N VAL A 201 6.74 1.72 -19.04
CA VAL A 201 5.31 1.91 -19.35
C VAL A 201 4.49 1.90 -18.06
N TYR A 202 3.36 2.59 -18.11
CA TYR A 202 2.42 2.64 -17.00
C TYR A 202 1.28 1.64 -17.23
N GLY A 203 1.37 0.48 -16.61
CA GLY A 203 0.39 -0.61 -16.69
C GLY A 203 -0.83 -0.39 -15.81
N GLY A 204 -0.84 0.64 -14.95
CA GLY A 204 -2.00 1.02 -14.16
C GLY A 204 -2.38 0.03 -13.05
N TRP A 205 -1.46 -0.83 -12.64
CA TRP A 205 -1.64 -1.95 -11.73
C TRP A 205 -2.40 -3.16 -12.30
N GLU A 206 -2.70 -3.14 -13.62
CA GLU A 206 -3.61 -4.09 -14.29
C GLU A 206 -2.83 -5.12 -15.12
N GLU A 207 -3.17 -6.40 -14.94
CA GLU A 207 -2.60 -7.53 -15.66
C GLU A 207 -2.82 -7.44 -17.16
N GLN A 208 -4.09 -7.26 -17.58
CA GLN A 208 -4.45 -7.23 -18.99
C GLN A 208 -3.78 -6.08 -19.75
N ARG A 209 -3.65 -4.92 -19.11
CA ARG A 209 -2.98 -3.77 -19.73
C ARG A 209 -1.48 -4.02 -19.88
N ALA A 210 -0.83 -4.59 -18.86
CA ALA A 210 0.58 -4.95 -18.92
C ALA A 210 0.85 -6.03 -19.98
N TYR A 211 -0.04 -7.01 -20.13
CA TYR A 211 0.02 -8.01 -21.19
C TYR A 211 0.01 -7.36 -22.58
N GLN A 212 -0.97 -6.49 -22.88
CA GLN A 212 -1.05 -5.79 -24.17
C GLN A 212 0.18 -4.93 -24.44
N GLN A 213 0.68 -4.23 -23.43
CA GLN A 213 1.90 -3.43 -23.54
C GLN A 213 3.12 -4.31 -23.81
N ALA A 214 3.27 -5.43 -23.09
CA ALA A 214 4.39 -6.36 -23.28
C ALA A 214 4.40 -6.94 -24.69
N GLN A 215 3.25 -7.33 -25.26
CA GLN A 215 3.15 -7.80 -26.64
C GLN A 215 3.69 -6.78 -27.65
N GLN A 216 3.39 -5.47 -27.47
CA GLN A 216 3.91 -4.44 -28.36
C GLN A 216 5.41 -4.17 -28.13
N LEU A 217 5.83 -4.20 -26.87
CA LEU A 217 7.23 -3.98 -26.52
C LEU A 217 8.14 -5.09 -27.04
N LEU A 218 7.70 -6.34 -27.02
CA LEU A 218 8.46 -7.48 -27.53
C LEU A 218 8.66 -7.40 -29.06
N LYS A 219 7.70 -6.87 -29.81
CA LYS A 219 7.88 -6.61 -31.27
C LYS A 219 8.97 -5.58 -31.52
N ARG A 220 9.08 -4.58 -30.65
CA ARG A 220 10.06 -3.49 -30.75
C ARG A 220 11.42 -3.86 -30.17
N TYR A 221 11.43 -4.64 -29.10
CA TYR A 221 12.61 -5.04 -28.33
C TYR A 221 12.61 -6.56 -28.12
N PRO A 222 13.00 -7.35 -29.14
CA PRO A 222 12.91 -8.82 -29.07
C PRO A 222 13.86 -9.44 -28.05
N ARG A 223 14.96 -8.74 -27.70
CA ARG A 223 15.91 -9.19 -26.70
C ARG A 223 15.75 -8.37 -25.43
N ILE A 224 15.13 -8.97 -24.42
CA ILE A 224 14.98 -8.42 -23.07
C ILE A 224 15.52 -9.43 -22.09
N ASP A 225 16.34 -8.99 -21.16
CA ASP A 225 16.97 -9.81 -20.12
C ASP A 225 16.26 -9.69 -18.78
N LEU A 226 15.77 -8.48 -18.46
CA LEU A 226 15.12 -8.16 -17.19
C LEU A 226 13.77 -7.48 -17.41
N VAL A 227 12.81 -7.82 -16.55
CA VAL A 227 11.53 -7.12 -16.43
C VAL A 227 11.35 -6.71 -14.98
N TRP A 228 11.34 -5.40 -14.73
CA TRP A 228 11.01 -4.82 -13.46
C TRP A 228 9.53 -4.44 -13.45
N SER A 229 8.74 -5.03 -12.53
CA SER A 229 7.31 -4.74 -12.40
C SER A 229 6.99 -4.21 -11.02
N ALA A 230 6.26 -3.09 -10.96
CA ALA A 230 5.91 -2.43 -9.71
C ALA A 230 4.84 -3.18 -8.89
N ASN A 231 4.14 -4.17 -9.46
CA ASN A 231 3.30 -5.15 -8.74
C ASN A 231 3.29 -6.51 -9.44
N ASP A 232 2.63 -7.48 -8.84
CA ASP A 232 2.50 -8.85 -9.33
C ASP A 232 1.53 -8.97 -10.52
N GLU A 233 0.38 -8.31 -10.50
CA GLU A 233 -0.60 -8.35 -11.59
C GLU A 233 0.03 -7.92 -12.94
N MET A 234 0.78 -6.82 -12.96
CA MET A 234 1.49 -6.41 -14.17
C MET A 234 2.60 -7.38 -14.56
N ALA A 235 3.26 -8.02 -13.58
CA ALA A 235 4.26 -9.05 -13.86
C ALA A 235 3.61 -10.27 -14.52
N PHE A 236 2.44 -10.72 -14.05
CA PHE A 236 1.70 -11.84 -14.65
C PHE A 236 1.35 -11.56 -16.10
N GLY A 237 0.76 -10.41 -16.40
CA GLY A 237 0.44 -10.04 -17.76
C GLY A 237 1.67 -9.96 -18.68
N ALA A 238 2.76 -9.36 -18.19
CA ALA A 238 4.02 -9.32 -18.94
C ALA A 238 4.59 -10.75 -19.15
N MET A 239 4.64 -11.59 -18.10
CA MET A 239 5.10 -12.97 -18.22
C MET A 239 4.32 -13.78 -19.24
N GLN A 240 2.98 -13.62 -19.29
CA GLN A 240 2.16 -14.29 -20.31
C GLN A 240 2.62 -13.92 -21.71
N ALA A 241 2.79 -12.62 -22.01
CA ALA A 241 3.26 -12.18 -23.32
C ALA A 241 4.65 -12.73 -23.69
N PHE A 242 5.56 -12.83 -22.70
CA PHE A 242 6.89 -13.41 -22.92
C PHE A 242 6.82 -14.91 -23.20
N VAL A 243 5.98 -15.66 -22.50
CA VAL A 243 5.76 -17.10 -22.75
C VAL A 243 5.20 -17.33 -24.17
N GLU A 244 4.20 -16.54 -24.59
CA GLU A 244 3.65 -16.58 -25.95
C GLU A 244 4.68 -16.24 -27.02
N ALA A 245 5.69 -15.41 -26.69
CA ALA A 245 6.84 -15.13 -27.55
C ALA A 245 7.96 -16.19 -27.48
N GLY A 246 7.73 -17.34 -26.84
CA GLY A 246 8.68 -18.44 -26.73
C GLY A 246 9.79 -18.21 -25.69
N ARG A 247 9.63 -17.26 -24.77
CA ARG A 247 10.61 -16.96 -23.71
C ARG A 247 10.18 -17.65 -22.39
N THR A 248 11.15 -18.03 -21.59
CA THR A 248 10.90 -18.73 -20.32
C THR A 248 11.24 -17.81 -19.15
N PRO A 249 10.22 -17.29 -18.40
CA PRO A 249 10.44 -16.52 -17.18
C PRO A 249 11.30 -17.31 -16.16
N GLY A 250 12.24 -16.62 -15.52
CA GLY A 250 13.18 -17.20 -14.58
C GLY A 250 14.40 -17.86 -15.22
N ARG A 251 14.42 -18.08 -16.54
CA ARG A 251 15.54 -18.67 -17.26
C ARG A 251 16.08 -17.75 -18.36
N ASP A 252 15.26 -17.39 -19.32
CA ASP A 252 15.65 -16.56 -20.47
C ASP A 252 15.49 -15.08 -20.18
N VAL A 253 14.57 -14.74 -19.28
CA VAL A 253 14.26 -13.40 -18.80
C VAL A 253 13.91 -13.45 -17.32
N LEU A 254 14.48 -12.55 -16.53
CA LEU A 254 14.24 -12.48 -15.08
C LEU A 254 13.20 -11.42 -14.76
N PHE A 255 12.24 -11.76 -13.90
CA PHE A 255 11.15 -10.91 -13.49
C PHE A 255 11.26 -10.51 -12.02
N SER A 256 11.00 -9.25 -11.72
CA SER A 256 10.68 -8.83 -10.35
C SER A 256 9.22 -8.39 -10.22
N ALA A 257 8.69 -8.53 -9.01
CA ALA A 257 7.34 -8.11 -8.67
C ALA A 257 7.23 -7.65 -7.21
N VAL A 258 6.13 -7.02 -6.89
CA VAL A 258 5.73 -6.65 -5.52
C VAL A 258 4.35 -7.23 -5.27
N ASN A 259 4.07 -7.63 -4.09
CA ASN A 259 2.92 -8.23 -3.44
C ASN A 259 3.21 -9.68 -3.00
N SER A 260 2.28 -10.27 -2.26
CA SER A 260 2.33 -11.64 -1.78
C SER A 260 1.00 -12.35 -2.03
N SER A 261 0.48 -12.19 -3.27
CA SER A 261 -0.67 -12.98 -3.72
C SER A 261 -0.29 -14.47 -3.80
N PRO A 262 -1.24 -15.40 -3.64
CA PRO A 262 -0.94 -16.84 -3.76
C PRO A 262 -0.22 -17.20 -5.05
N GLN A 263 -0.59 -16.60 -6.19
CA GLN A 263 0.08 -16.80 -7.45
C GLN A 263 1.50 -16.26 -7.45
N ALA A 264 1.74 -15.05 -6.91
CA ALA A 264 3.09 -14.48 -6.84
C ALA A 264 4.04 -15.32 -5.97
N LEU A 265 3.53 -15.85 -4.85
CA LEU A 265 4.28 -16.75 -3.98
C LEU A 265 4.61 -18.06 -4.71
N GLN A 266 3.64 -18.66 -5.41
CA GLN A 266 3.87 -19.87 -6.18
C GLN A 266 4.87 -19.62 -7.33
N ASP A 267 4.72 -18.53 -8.10
CA ASP A 267 5.66 -18.17 -9.17
C ASP A 267 7.07 -17.86 -8.63
N ARG A 268 7.18 -17.40 -7.37
CA ARG A 268 8.46 -17.23 -6.68
C ARG A 268 9.10 -18.57 -6.32
N ILE A 269 8.31 -19.53 -5.83
CA ILE A 269 8.76 -20.91 -5.51
C ILE A 269 9.22 -21.61 -6.80
N ASP A 270 8.44 -21.49 -7.86
CA ASP A 270 8.72 -22.11 -9.17
C ASP A 270 9.86 -21.41 -9.93
N GLY A 271 10.38 -20.30 -9.41
CA GLY A 271 11.46 -19.51 -10.00
C GLY A 271 11.04 -18.67 -11.22
N ARG A 272 9.75 -18.59 -11.56
CA ARG A 272 9.24 -17.73 -12.64
C ARG A 272 9.35 -16.25 -12.31
N ILE A 273 9.06 -15.87 -11.05
CA ILE A 273 9.43 -14.58 -10.48
C ILE A 273 10.77 -14.73 -9.77
N SER A 274 11.79 -14.07 -10.31
CA SER A 274 13.17 -14.16 -9.81
C SER A 274 13.40 -13.35 -8.54
N VAL A 275 12.66 -12.23 -8.39
CA VAL A 275 12.74 -11.33 -7.23
C VAL A 275 11.32 -10.91 -6.84
N LEU A 276 10.91 -11.22 -5.62
CA LEU A 276 9.59 -10.83 -5.10
C LEU A 276 9.75 -10.04 -3.80
N MET A 277 9.12 -8.87 -3.75
CA MET A 277 8.98 -8.07 -2.52
C MET A 277 7.55 -8.20 -2.00
N GLY A 278 7.37 -8.34 -0.69
CA GLY A 278 6.03 -8.45 -0.11
C GLY A 278 5.98 -8.03 1.35
N GLY A 279 4.81 -8.23 1.98
CA GLY A 279 4.58 -7.97 3.41
C GLY A 279 3.78 -6.70 3.73
N HIS A 280 3.68 -5.74 2.81
CA HIS A 280 3.08 -4.43 3.10
C HIS A 280 1.55 -4.42 3.24
N PHE A 281 0.86 -5.51 2.93
CA PHE A 281 -0.56 -5.66 3.29
C PHE A 281 -0.78 -5.59 4.82
N SER A 282 0.24 -5.91 5.62
CA SER A 282 0.19 -5.88 7.08
C SER A 282 0.04 -4.46 7.66
N LEU A 283 0.31 -3.40 6.88
CA LEU A 283 0.12 -2.03 7.33
C LEU A 283 -1.32 -1.73 7.76
N GLY A 284 -2.31 -2.42 7.17
CA GLY A 284 -3.71 -2.27 7.58
C GLY A 284 -3.92 -2.60 9.06
N GLY A 285 -3.34 -3.70 9.53
CA GLY A 285 -3.41 -4.07 10.95
C GLY A 285 -2.62 -3.13 11.86
N TRP A 286 -1.41 -2.72 11.44
CA TRP A 286 -0.62 -1.74 12.19
C TRP A 286 -1.34 -0.40 12.34
N ALA A 287 -2.06 0.04 11.30
CA ALA A 287 -2.88 1.22 11.37
C ALA A 287 -3.97 1.10 12.45
N MET A 288 -4.64 -0.07 12.54
CA MET A 288 -5.65 -0.31 13.57
C MET A 288 -5.06 -0.24 14.98
N VAL A 289 -3.85 -0.75 15.21
CA VAL A 289 -3.15 -0.63 16.49
C VAL A 289 -2.91 0.83 16.85
N LEU A 290 -2.39 1.65 15.91
CA LEU A 290 -2.14 3.07 16.16
C LEU A 290 -3.44 3.85 16.44
N LEU A 291 -4.52 3.54 15.73
CA LEU A 291 -5.83 4.18 15.96
C LEU A 291 -6.44 3.74 17.30
N HIS A 292 -6.26 2.49 17.71
CA HIS A 292 -6.66 2.00 19.02
C HIS A 292 -5.90 2.70 20.15
N ASP A 293 -4.58 2.87 20.00
CA ASP A 293 -3.76 3.60 20.96
C ASP A 293 -4.24 5.05 21.10
N ASP A 294 -4.50 5.74 19.98
CA ASP A 294 -5.06 7.09 19.98
C ASP A 294 -6.45 7.14 20.65
N ALA A 295 -7.31 6.15 20.43
CA ALA A 295 -8.63 6.07 21.09
C ALA A 295 -8.52 5.91 22.60
N LEU A 296 -7.44 5.27 23.08
CA LEU A 296 -7.11 5.15 24.50
C LEU A 296 -6.31 6.35 25.04
N ASN A 297 -6.11 7.42 24.25
CA ASN A 297 -5.27 8.57 24.55
C ASN A 297 -3.80 8.19 24.83
N LEU A 298 -3.32 7.10 24.22
CA LEU A 298 -1.91 6.72 24.25
C LEU A 298 -1.15 7.44 23.12
N PRO A 299 0.13 7.77 23.29
CA PRO A 299 0.92 8.39 22.25
C PRO A 299 1.08 7.47 21.03
N ILE A 300 0.74 7.96 19.84
CA ILE A 300 1.00 7.27 18.57
C ILE A 300 2.26 7.77 17.88
N ASP A 301 2.90 8.78 18.41
CA ASP A 301 4.15 9.34 17.92
C ASP A 301 5.34 8.49 18.42
N ARG A 302 6.25 8.21 17.51
CA ARG A 302 7.58 7.69 17.83
C ARG A 302 8.59 8.82 17.61
N ASP A 303 9.39 9.11 18.61
CA ASP A 303 10.41 10.17 18.57
C ASP A 303 9.83 11.55 18.15
N GLY A 304 8.60 11.87 18.59
CA GLY A 304 7.90 13.11 18.25
C GLY A 304 7.40 13.17 16.80
N LYS A 305 7.40 12.04 16.07
CA LYS A 305 6.94 11.97 14.69
C LYS A 305 5.65 11.17 14.60
N ARG A 306 4.65 11.75 13.93
CA ARG A 306 3.37 11.09 13.59
C ARG A 306 3.37 10.47 12.20
N ASN A 307 4.42 10.68 11.43
CA ASN A 307 4.59 10.14 10.08
C ASN A 307 5.57 8.97 10.14
N HIS A 308 5.05 7.76 10.02
CA HIS A 308 5.81 6.52 10.13
C HIS A 308 6.09 5.93 8.75
N GLN A 309 7.36 5.80 8.40
CA GLN A 309 7.77 4.94 7.30
C GLN A 309 8.35 3.66 7.90
N VAL A 310 7.77 2.52 7.52
CA VAL A 310 8.16 1.21 8.06
C VAL A 310 8.69 0.29 6.95
N PRO A 311 9.77 -0.46 7.22
CA PRO A 311 10.41 -1.31 6.22
C PRO A 311 9.70 -2.67 6.10
N VAL A 312 8.40 -2.65 5.80
CA VAL A 312 7.56 -3.86 5.67
C VAL A 312 7.67 -4.53 4.30
N LEU A 313 8.09 -3.79 3.28
CA LEU A 313 8.45 -4.40 2.00
C LEU A 313 9.80 -5.08 2.14
N GLN A 314 9.78 -6.41 2.16
CA GLN A 314 10.95 -7.28 2.32
C GLN A 314 11.05 -8.23 1.13
N LEU A 315 12.27 -8.68 0.84
CA LEU A 315 12.51 -9.77 -0.11
C LEU A 315 11.87 -11.06 0.41
N ILE A 316 11.09 -11.72 -0.43
CA ILE A 316 10.51 -13.02 -0.10
C ILE A 316 11.50 -14.11 -0.50
N ASP A 317 11.97 -14.83 0.50
CA ASP A 317 12.78 -16.02 0.33
C ASP A 317 11.91 -17.16 -0.25
N PRO A 318 12.27 -17.76 -1.40
CA PRO A 318 11.49 -18.85 -1.98
C PRO A 318 11.36 -20.09 -1.08
N ALA A 319 12.28 -20.26 -0.13
CA ALA A 319 12.19 -21.34 0.85
C ALA A 319 11.16 -21.07 1.97
N ARG A 320 10.61 -19.84 2.05
CA ARG A 320 9.65 -19.38 3.04
C ARG A 320 8.38 -18.78 2.43
N ALA A 321 8.24 -18.87 1.13
CA ALA A 321 7.11 -18.34 0.38
C ALA A 321 5.85 -19.24 0.49
#